data_dc5c14d6292bf91b9e4ab9afd2032507
#
_entry.id   dc5c14d6292bf91b9e4ab9afd2032507
#
_cell.length_a   1.000
_cell.length_b   1.000
_cell.length_c   1.000
_cell.angle_alpha   90.00
_cell.angle_beta   90.00
_cell.angle_gamma   90.00
#
_symmetry.space_group_name_H-M   'P 1'
#
loop_
_entity.id
_entity.type
_entity.pdbx_description
1 polymer ?
#
loop_
_entity_poly.entity_id
_entity_poly.type
_entity_poly.pdbx_seq_one_letter_code
_entity_poly.pdbx_strand_id
1 'polypeptide(L)'
;MQAQDTPAIAVDRLVKRYKSATAVDGISFSLPVGSITGLLGGNGAGKTTTIATIMGLVTPTAGTVAVLGARMPEERYRVLHRMNFESPYVDMPMRLTVRQNLSVFAQLYAVPDIDARIAQLAADLDLLEFLDRPTGKLSAGQKTRVSLAKALLNEPDVLLLDEPTASLDPDTADWIRGHLERYRRSRGATILLASHNMTEVERLCERVIIMKKGGIEDDDTPEHLLSRYGRETLEDVFLDVARGRDRADQTEAAQ
;
A
#
# COMPACT_ATOMS: atom_id res chain seq x y z
N MET A 1 32.74 5.77 -5.64
CA MET A 1 31.43 5.87 -6.29
C MET A 1 30.44 5.40 -5.25
N GLN A 2 29.74 6.35 -4.62
CA GLN A 2 28.68 6.07 -3.65
C GLN A 2 27.58 5.30 -4.39
N ALA A 3 27.12 4.19 -3.82
CA ALA A 3 25.89 3.53 -4.24
C ALA A 3 24.77 4.56 -4.03
N GLN A 4 24.41 5.27 -5.11
CA GLN A 4 23.24 6.15 -5.10
C GLN A 4 22.04 5.28 -4.82
N ASP A 5 21.30 5.64 -3.77
CA ASP A 5 20.13 4.96 -3.27
C ASP A 5 19.11 4.76 -4.41
N THR A 6 19.16 3.58 -5.03
CA THR A 6 18.14 3.19 -6.00
C THR A 6 16.82 3.10 -5.23
N PRO A 7 15.79 3.88 -5.59
CA PRO A 7 14.52 3.84 -4.87
C PRO A 7 13.89 2.44 -4.98
N ALA A 8 13.16 2.05 -3.95
CA ALA A 8 12.44 0.78 -3.96
C ALA A 8 11.36 0.75 -5.05
N ILE A 9 10.70 1.90 -5.29
CA ILE A 9 9.76 2.09 -6.38
C ILE A 9 10.11 3.40 -7.08
N ALA A 10 10.16 3.38 -8.41
CA ALA A 10 10.30 4.58 -9.25
C ALA A 10 9.23 4.57 -10.33
N VAL A 11 8.48 5.66 -10.41
CA VAL A 11 7.44 5.90 -11.42
C VAL A 11 7.82 7.17 -12.16
N ASP A 12 7.99 7.09 -13.50
CA ASP A 12 8.33 8.24 -14.33
C ASP A 12 7.32 8.43 -15.45
N ARG A 13 6.62 9.57 -15.42
CA ARG A 13 5.61 10.03 -16.39
C ARG A 13 4.61 8.92 -16.77
N LEU A 14 4.16 8.16 -15.76
CA LEU A 14 3.25 7.05 -15.96
C LEU A 14 1.91 7.54 -16.49
N VAL A 15 1.53 7.01 -17.66
CA VAL A 15 0.20 7.20 -18.24
C VAL A 15 -0.49 5.84 -18.41
N LYS A 16 -1.74 5.77 -17.98
CA LYS A 16 -2.60 4.63 -18.29
C LYS A 16 -3.94 5.09 -18.83
N ARG A 17 -4.20 4.75 -20.08
CA ARG A 17 -5.46 5.00 -20.78
C ARG A 17 -6.19 3.69 -21.05
N TYR A 18 -7.46 3.68 -20.74
CA TYR A 18 -8.41 2.68 -21.19
C TYR A 18 -9.24 3.26 -22.34
N LYS A 19 -10.00 2.42 -23.06
CA LYS A 19 -10.75 2.86 -24.26
C LYS A 19 -11.55 4.15 -24.07
N SER A 20 -12.13 4.37 -22.89
CA SER A 20 -13.04 5.47 -22.58
C SER A 20 -12.53 6.47 -21.55
N ALA A 21 -11.38 6.21 -20.92
CA ALA A 21 -10.91 7.05 -19.81
C ALA A 21 -9.40 7.00 -19.63
N THR A 22 -8.80 8.11 -19.23
CA THR A 22 -7.43 8.17 -18.72
C THR A 22 -7.50 7.94 -17.20
N ALA A 23 -6.98 6.80 -16.75
CA ALA A 23 -6.99 6.44 -15.34
C ALA A 23 -5.78 6.98 -14.57
N VAL A 24 -4.63 7.15 -15.28
CA VAL A 24 -3.41 7.76 -14.75
C VAL A 24 -2.85 8.66 -15.84
N ASP A 25 -2.48 9.90 -15.50
CA ASP A 25 -2.11 10.93 -16.46
C ASP A 25 -0.78 11.60 -16.10
N GLY A 26 0.33 10.96 -16.51
CA GLY A 26 1.67 11.54 -16.45
C GLY A 26 2.28 11.67 -15.06
N ILE A 27 1.93 10.80 -14.10
CA ILE A 27 2.45 10.90 -12.73
C ILE A 27 3.91 10.45 -12.63
N SER A 28 4.67 11.13 -11.77
CA SER A 28 6.06 10.78 -11.45
C SER A 28 6.29 10.88 -9.95
N PHE A 29 6.84 9.83 -9.34
CA PHE A 29 7.26 9.80 -7.95
C PHE A 29 8.26 8.66 -7.71
N SER A 30 8.95 8.70 -6.58
CA SER A 30 9.82 7.60 -6.15
C SER A 30 9.68 7.36 -4.65
N LEU A 31 9.77 6.10 -4.24
CA LEU A 31 9.74 5.71 -2.84
C LEU A 31 11.14 5.24 -2.41
N PRO A 32 11.75 5.86 -1.41
CA PRO A 32 13.00 5.39 -0.82
C PRO A 32 12.84 4.00 -0.20
N VAL A 33 13.94 3.24 -0.16
CA VAL A 33 13.97 1.97 0.57
C VAL A 33 13.68 2.20 2.04
N GLY A 34 12.83 1.36 2.65
CA GLY A 34 12.51 1.40 4.07
C GLY A 34 11.53 2.51 4.48
N SER A 35 10.86 3.17 3.54
CA SER A 35 9.85 4.21 3.81
C SER A 35 8.43 3.66 3.83
N ILE A 36 7.53 4.37 4.53
CA ILE A 36 6.07 4.18 4.40
C ILE A 36 5.49 5.42 3.71
N THR A 37 4.90 5.22 2.55
CA THR A 37 4.28 6.30 1.77
C THR A 37 2.79 6.06 1.60
N GLY A 38 1.98 7.07 1.91
CA GLY A 38 0.54 7.07 1.68
C GLY A 38 0.18 7.51 0.26
N LEU A 39 -0.72 6.81 -0.39
CA LEU A 39 -1.31 7.16 -1.68
C LEU A 39 -2.79 7.49 -1.46
N LEU A 40 -3.09 8.77 -1.29
CA LEU A 40 -4.43 9.26 -1.03
C LEU A 40 -5.16 9.64 -2.33
N GLY A 41 -6.47 9.54 -2.31
CA GLY A 41 -7.30 9.97 -3.41
C GLY A 41 -8.70 9.40 -3.32
N GLY A 42 -9.69 10.10 -3.84
CA GLY A 42 -11.06 9.60 -3.92
C GLY A 42 -11.21 8.41 -4.89
N ASN A 43 -12.44 7.89 -4.98
CA ASN A 43 -12.75 6.84 -5.95
C ASN A 43 -12.49 7.36 -7.38
N GLY A 44 -11.83 6.54 -8.19
CA GLY A 44 -11.46 6.92 -9.55
C GLY A 44 -10.25 7.86 -9.66
N ALA A 45 -9.55 8.19 -8.57
CA ALA A 45 -8.33 9.01 -8.61
C ALA A 45 -7.14 8.34 -9.33
N GLY A 46 -7.17 7.02 -9.53
CA GLY A 46 -6.11 6.27 -10.22
C GLY A 46 -5.26 5.39 -9.30
N LYS A 47 -5.49 5.36 -7.99
CA LYS A 47 -4.70 4.61 -7.00
C LYS A 47 -4.53 3.12 -7.35
N THR A 48 -5.64 2.40 -7.50
CA THR A 48 -5.63 0.96 -7.82
C THR A 48 -4.94 0.67 -9.17
N THR A 49 -5.13 1.55 -10.18
CA THR A 49 -4.44 1.43 -11.47
C THR A 49 -2.93 1.64 -11.31
N THR A 50 -2.51 2.60 -10.49
CA THR A 50 -1.10 2.86 -10.19
C THR A 50 -0.48 1.64 -9.49
N ILE A 51 -1.12 1.11 -8.45
CA ILE A 51 -0.67 -0.10 -7.74
C ILE A 51 -0.59 -1.30 -8.70
N ALA A 52 -1.63 -1.53 -9.51
CA ALA A 52 -1.64 -2.63 -10.48
C ALA A 52 -0.52 -2.50 -11.53
N THR A 53 -0.14 -1.28 -11.89
CA THR A 53 0.99 -1.02 -12.79
C THR A 53 2.33 -1.27 -12.10
N ILE A 54 2.48 -0.87 -10.83
CA ILE A 54 3.66 -1.18 -10.01
C ILE A 54 3.84 -2.69 -9.86
N MET A 55 2.75 -3.45 -9.68
CA MET A 55 2.79 -4.92 -9.63
C MET A 55 3.09 -5.57 -10.99
N GLY A 56 3.11 -4.81 -12.08
CA GLY A 56 3.27 -5.36 -13.43
C GLY A 56 2.06 -6.15 -13.93
N LEU A 57 0.89 -5.96 -13.34
CA LEU A 57 -0.38 -6.56 -13.78
C LEU A 57 -1.02 -5.74 -14.91
N VAL A 58 -0.74 -4.44 -14.94
CA VAL A 58 -1.23 -3.50 -15.95
C VAL A 58 -0.04 -2.90 -16.67
N THR A 59 0.00 -3.04 -18.01
CA THR A 59 1.02 -2.42 -18.84
C THR A 59 0.75 -0.91 -18.97
N PRO A 60 1.73 -0.02 -18.73
CA PRO A 60 1.63 1.41 -18.99
C PRO A 60 1.23 1.69 -20.44
N THR A 61 0.49 2.77 -20.68
CA THR A 61 0.30 3.33 -22.03
C THR A 61 1.50 4.15 -22.44
N ALA A 62 2.12 4.88 -21.49
CA ALA A 62 3.38 5.61 -21.63
C ALA A 62 4.06 5.76 -20.27
N GLY A 63 5.31 6.19 -20.26
CA GLY A 63 6.12 6.29 -19.06
C GLY A 63 6.72 4.96 -18.64
N THR A 64 7.38 4.92 -17.48
CA THR A 64 8.05 3.73 -16.96
C THR A 64 7.81 3.54 -15.47
N VAL A 65 7.83 2.29 -15.03
CA VAL A 65 7.81 1.91 -13.62
C VAL A 65 8.96 0.94 -13.36
N ALA A 66 9.68 1.15 -12.26
CA ALA A 66 10.70 0.23 -11.80
C ALA A 66 10.47 -0.11 -10.32
N VAL A 67 10.67 -1.37 -9.96
CA VAL A 67 10.60 -1.86 -8.58
C VAL A 67 11.90 -2.58 -8.26
N LEU A 68 12.59 -2.17 -7.18
CA LEU A 68 13.91 -2.69 -6.81
C LEU A 68 14.90 -2.73 -8.00
N GLY A 69 14.84 -1.71 -8.87
CA GLY A 69 15.65 -1.60 -10.07
C GLY A 69 15.19 -2.43 -11.26
N ALA A 70 14.16 -3.27 -11.14
CA ALA A 70 13.60 -4.04 -12.25
C ALA A 70 12.46 -3.28 -12.94
N ARG A 71 12.51 -3.20 -14.28
CA ARG A 71 11.48 -2.53 -15.08
C ARG A 71 10.20 -3.35 -15.16
N MET A 72 9.07 -2.71 -14.87
CA MET A 72 7.76 -3.33 -14.88
C MET A 72 6.98 -3.01 -16.15
N PRO A 73 6.28 -3.98 -16.77
CA PRO A 73 6.16 -5.38 -16.38
C PRO A 73 7.25 -6.32 -16.95
N GLU A 74 8.19 -5.82 -17.79
CA GLU A 74 9.10 -6.62 -18.60
C GLU A 74 10.01 -7.53 -17.75
N GLU A 75 10.54 -6.99 -16.65
CA GLU A 75 11.47 -7.70 -15.75
C GLU A 75 10.83 -8.16 -14.44
N ARG A 76 9.50 -8.15 -14.35
CA ARG A 76 8.75 -8.42 -13.09
C ARG A 76 9.20 -9.69 -12.36
N TYR A 77 9.54 -10.75 -13.08
CA TYR A 77 9.94 -12.02 -12.47
C TYR A 77 11.23 -11.95 -11.65
N ARG A 78 12.04 -10.90 -11.84
CA ARG A 78 13.25 -10.66 -11.04
C ARG A 78 12.92 -10.19 -9.61
N VAL A 79 11.71 -9.65 -9.40
CA VAL A 79 11.36 -8.97 -8.14
C VAL A 79 10.05 -9.45 -7.50
N LEU A 80 9.20 -10.19 -8.21
CA LEU A 80 7.91 -10.64 -7.68
C LEU A 80 8.03 -11.44 -6.36
N HIS A 81 9.12 -12.23 -6.19
CA HIS A 81 9.37 -12.97 -4.95
C HIS A 81 9.74 -12.06 -3.77
N ARG A 82 10.08 -10.78 -4.03
CA ARG A 82 10.47 -9.77 -3.04
C ARG A 82 9.37 -8.73 -2.81
N MET A 83 8.20 -8.90 -3.42
CA MET A 83 7.08 -7.99 -3.24
C MET A 83 5.79 -8.76 -2.96
N ASN A 84 4.87 -8.12 -2.30
CA ASN A 84 3.54 -8.66 -2.08
C ASN A 84 2.48 -7.55 -2.07
N PHE A 85 1.23 -7.99 -2.19
CA PHE A 85 0.07 -7.11 -2.24
C PHE A 85 -1.04 -7.64 -1.33
N GLU A 86 -1.70 -6.74 -0.62
CA GLU A 86 -2.87 -7.02 0.18
C GLU A 86 -3.98 -6.01 -0.12
N SER A 87 -5.19 -6.53 -0.23
CA SER A 87 -6.40 -5.74 -0.39
C SER A 87 -7.59 -6.50 0.21
N PRO A 88 -8.52 -5.84 0.91
CA PRO A 88 -9.70 -6.47 1.48
C PRO A 88 -10.66 -7.05 0.43
N TYR A 89 -10.44 -6.72 -0.85
CA TYR A 89 -11.22 -7.21 -1.97
C TYR A 89 -10.70 -8.53 -2.56
N VAL A 90 -9.59 -9.06 -2.05
CA VAL A 90 -9.00 -10.33 -2.49
C VAL A 90 -9.25 -11.40 -1.45
N ASP A 91 -10.34 -12.15 -1.65
CA ASP A 91 -10.72 -13.23 -0.75
C ASP A 91 -9.81 -14.47 -0.88
N MET A 92 -9.51 -15.07 0.26
CA MET A 92 -8.94 -16.41 0.32
C MET A 92 -10.03 -17.47 0.25
N PRO A 93 -9.72 -18.71 -0.21
CA PRO A 93 -10.68 -19.82 -0.20
C PRO A 93 -11.32 -20.03 1.16
N MET A 94 -12.62 -19.73 1.27
CA MET A 94 -13.37 -19.69 2.53
C MET A 94 -13.55 -21.06 3.20
N ARG A 95 -13.47 -22.16 2.42
CA ARG A 95 -13.62 -23.56 2.92
C ARG A 95 -12.33 -24.12 3.50
N LEU A 96 -11.18 -23.59 3.09
CA LEU A 96 -9.89 -24.00 3.63
C LEU A 96 -9.67 -23.41 5.01
N THR A 97 -8.91 -24.12 5.84
CA THR A 97 -8.46 -23.58 7.13
C THR A 97 -7.42 -22.48 6.88
N VAL A 98 -7.15 -21.66 7.91
CA VAL A 98 -6.08 -20.65 7.87
C VAL A 98 -4.75 -21.29 7.50
N ARG A 99 -4.38 -22.40 8.18
CA ARG A 99 -3.16 -23.15 7.89
C ARG A 99 -3.08 -23.61 6.45
N GLN A 100 -4.17 -24.18 5.91
CA GLN A 100 -4.21 -24.65 4.52
C GLN A 100 -4.05 -23.49 3.53
N ASN A 101 -4.73 -22.36 3.76
CA ASN A 101 -4.58 -21.16 2.94
C ASN A 101 -3.14 -20.66 2.94
N LEU A 102 -2.56 -20.46 4.13
CA LEU A 102 -1.17 -20.00 4.25
C LEU A 102 -0.18 -20.97 3.60
N SER A 103 -0.39 -22.29 3.75
CA SER A 103 0.47 -23.31 3.12
C SER A 103 0.41 -23.23 1.59
N VAL A 104 -0.77 -23.06 1.00
CA VAL A 104 -0.91 -22.91 -0.47
C VAL A 104 -0.17 -21.67 -0.95
N PHE A 105 -0.37 -20.51 -0.30
CA PHE A 105 0.33 -19.29 -0.70
C PHE A 105 1.84 -19.37 -0.44
N ALA A 106 2.29 -20.01 0.65
CA ALA A 106 3.70 -20.21 0.93
C ALA A 106 4.38 -21.06 -0.16
N GLN A 107 3.71 -22.10 -0.67
CA GLN A 107 4.18 -22.88 -1.82
C GLN A 107 4.26 -22.02 -3.09
N LEU A 108 3.23 -21.22 -3.38
CA LEU A 108 3.21 -20.32 -4.54
C LEU A 108 4.32 -19.27 -4.49
N TYR A 109 4.70 -18.84 -3.29
CA TYR A 109 5.78 -17.86 -3.07
C TYR A 109 7.15 -18.52 -2.90
N ALA A 110 7.24 -19.85 -3.01
CA ALA A 110 8.46 -20.63 -2.84
C ALA A 110 9.15 -20.40 -1.47
N VAL A 111 8.36 -20.28 -0.41
CA VAL A 111 8.88 -20.14 0.97
C VAL A 111 9.62 -21.42 1.36
N PRO A 112 10.90 -21.35 1.81
CA PRO A 112 11.73 -22.54 2.01
C PRO A 112 11.24 -23.47 3.12
N ASP A 113 10.86 -22.92 4.28
CA ASP A 113 10.36 -23.66 5.45
C ASP A 113 8.95 -23.17 5.79
N ILE A 114 7.96 -23.80 5.17
CA ILE A 114 6.56 -23.39 5.24
C ILE A 114 6.03 -23.49 6.66
N ASP A 115 6.31 -24.60 7.36
CA ASP A 115 5.75 -24.86 8.68
C ASP A 115 6.34 -23.90 9.72
N ALA A 116 7.65 -23.71 9.71
CA ALA A 116 8.31 -22.74 10.58
C ALA A 116 7.82 -21.31 10.30
N ARG A 117 7.66 -20.95 9.01
CA ARG A 117 7.17 -19.62 8.63
C ARG A 117 5.73 -19.37 9.06
N ILE A 118 4.85 -20.36 8.88
CA ILE A 118 3.45 -20.25 9.35
C ILE A 118 3.40 -20.16 10.87
N ALA A 119 4.19 -20.96 11.59
CA ALA A 119 4.25 -20.91 13.05
C ALA A 119 4.70 -19.55 13.56
N GLN A 120 5.75 -18.98 12.95
CA GLN A 120 6.23 -17.63 13.26
C GLN A 120 5.14 -16.58 13.05
N LEU A 121 4.55 -16.53 11.86
CA LEU A 121 3.49 -15.55 11.54
C LEU A 121 2.25 -15.75 12.41
N ALA A 122 1.93 -17.00 12.76
CA ALA A 122 0.83 -17.28 13.65
C ALA A 122 1.05 -16.74 15.07
N ALA A 123 2.27 -16.80 15.57
CA ALA A 123 2.64 -16.18 16.85
C ALA A 123 2.64 -14.65 16.74
N ASP A 124 3.25 -14.10 15.68
CA ASP A 124 3.40 -12.65 15.49
C ASP A 124 2.06 -11.94 15.28
N LEU A 125 1.08 -12.63 14.67
CA LEU A 125 -0.20 -12.06 14.26
C LEU A 125 -1.42 -12.63 15.03
N ASP A 126 -1.18 -13.29 16.18
CA ASP A 126 -2.22 -13.89 17.04
C ASP A 126 -3.19 -14.80 16.28
N LEU A 127 -2.65 -15.73 15.46
CA LEU A 127 -3.46 -16.65 14.67
C LEU A 127 -3.55 -18.06 15.29
N LEU A 128 -2.79 -18.36 16.34
CA LEU A 128 -2.60 -19.71 16.87
C LEU A 128 -3.93 -20.42 17.18
N GLU A 129 -4.89 -19.71 17.79
CA GLU A 129 -6.17 -20.28 18.24
C GLU A 129 -7.12 -20.66 17.08
N PHE A 130 -6.88 -20.14 15.86
CA PHE A 130 -7.78 -20.37 14.74
C PHE A 130 -7.08 -20.85 13.46
N LEU A 131 -5.82 -21.29 13.56
CA LEU A 131 -5.07 -21.86 12.43
C LEU A 131 -5.83 -22.99 11.72
N ASP A 132 -6.51 -23.83 12.47
CA ASP A 132 -7.27 -24.99 11.97
C ASP A 132 -8.77 -24.69 11.75
N ARG A 133 -9.16 -23.43 11.88
CA ARG A 133 -10.53 -22.97 11.60
C ARG A 133 -10.67 -22.58 10.12
N PRO A 134 -11.78 -22.95 9.44
CA PRO A 134 -12.08 -22.46 8.10
C PRO A 134 -12.12 -20.93 8.03
N THR A 135 -11.47 -20.34 7.02
CA THR A 135 -11.35 -18.87 6.86
C THR A 135 -12.72 -18.18 6.78
N GLY A 136 -13.73 -18.86 6.21
CA GLY A 136 -15.09 -18.35 6.15
C GLY A 136 -15.80 -18.18 7.51
N LYS A 137 -15.27 -18.82 8.58
CA LYS A 137 -15.82 -18.73 9.93
C LYS A 137 -15.13 -17.69 10.82
N LEU A 138 -14.21 -16.92 10.27
CA LEU A 138 -13.47 -15.88 10.97
C LEU A 138 -14.25 -14.56 10.99
N SER A 139 -14.06 -13.76 12.06
CA SER A 139 -14.48 -12.36 12.08
C SER A 139 -13.74 -11.52 11.06
N ALA A 140 -14.20 -10.30 10.77
CA ALA A 140 -13.53 -9.37 9.86
C ALA A 140 -12.07 -9.11 10.30
N GLY A 141 -11.85 -8.75 11.58
CA GLY A 141 -10.50 -8.52 12.09
C GLY A 141 -9.60 -9.76 12.04
N GLN A 142 -10.15 -10.97 12.33
CA GLN A 142 -9.38 -12.21 12.17
C GLN A 142 -9.01 -12.47 10.71
N LYS A 143 -9.92 -12.23 9.77
CA LYS A 143 -9.63 -12.33 8.33
C LYS A 143 -8.51 -11.38 7.91
N THR A 144 -8.55 -10.13 8.37
CA THR A 144 -7.51 -9.15 8.06
C THR A 144 -6.14 -9.57 8.60
N ARG A 145 -6.07 -10.11 9.83
CA ARG A 145 -4.82 -10.69 10.36
C ARG A 145 -4.29 -11.83 9.49
N VAL A 146 -5.15 -12.72 9.01
CA VAL A 146 -4.77 -13.81 8.09
C VAL A 146 -4.31 -13.28 6.73
N SER A 147 -4.98 -12.28 6.19
CA SER A 147 -4.58 -11.60 4.96
C SER A 147 -3.22 -10.92 5.10
N LEU A 148 -2.97 -10.26 6.23
CA LEU A 148 -1.65 -9.69 6.54
C LEU A 148 -0.59 -10.80 6.64
N ALA A 149 -0.90 -11.94 7.31
CA ALA A 149 -0.01 -13.08 7.36
C ALA A 149 0.35 -13.58 5.94
N LYS A 150 -0.65 -13.72 5.07
CA LYS A 150 -0.45 -14.09 3.66
C LYS A 150 0.49 -13.10 2.95
N ALA A 151 0.28 -11.80 3.16
CA ALA A 151 1.10 -10.76 2.54
C ALA A 151 2.55 -10.74 3.03
N LEU A 152 2.81 -11.27 4.23
CA LEU A 152 4.13 -11.31 4.84
C LEU A 152 4.85 -12.67 4.67
N LEU A 153 4.23 -13.67 4.05
CA LEU A 153 4.78 -15.03 3.93
C LEU A 153 6.18 -15.06 3.30
N ASN A 154 6.37 -14.36 2.20
CA ASN A 154 7.63 -14.31 1.45
C ASN A 154 8.58 -13.21 1.93
N GLU A 155 8.35 -12.62 3.10
CA GLU A 155 9.17 -11.54 3.65
C GLU A 155 9.47 -10.41 2.65
N PRO A 156 8.45 -9.77 2.07
CA PRO A 156 8.63 -8.83 0.97
C PRO A 156 9.46 -7.61 1.38
N ASP A 157 10.35 -7.18 0.47
CA ASP A 157 11.05 -5.89 0.58
C ASP A 157 10.16 -4.72 0.15
N VAL A 158 9.15 -5.02 -0.70
CA VAL A 158 8.12 -4.06 -1.12
C VAL A 158 6.74 -4.62 -0.82
N LEU A 159 6.00 -3.92 0.03
CA LEU A 159 4.63 -4.29 0.41
C LEU A 159 3.66 -3.21 -0.08
N LEU A 160 2.70 -3.63 -0.90
CA LEU A 160 1.65 -2.77 -1.43
C LEU A 160 0.35 -3.10 -0.69
N LEU A 161 -0.28 -2.11 -0.09
CA LEU A 161 -1.49 -2.27 0.71
C LEU A 161 -2.59 -1.37 0.13
N ASP A 162 -3.75 -1.94 -0.15
CA ASP A 162 -4.93 -1.19 -0.60
C ASP A 162 -6.02 -1.31 0.47
N GLU A 163 -6.24 -0.24 1.25
CA GLU A 163 -7.23 -0.15 2.32
C GLU A 163 -7.08 -1.22 3.42
N PRO A 164 -5.88 -1.45 4.00
CA PRO A 164 -5.63 -2.60 4.88
C PRO A 164 -6.39 -2.56 6.21
N THR A 165 -6.91 -1.40 6.61
CA THR A 165 -7.69 -1.25 7.85
C THR A 165 -9.17 -0.91 7.58
N ALA A 166 -9.62 -1.01 6.33
CA ALA A 166 -11.00 -0.71 5.97
C ALA A 166 -11.98 -1.61 6.74
N SER A 167 -13.02 -1.00 7.30
CA SER A 167 -14.09 -1.69 8.02
C SER A 167 -13.65 -2.45 9.29
N LEU A 168 -12.49 -2.10 9.85
CA LEU A 168 -12.02 -2.63 11.13
C LEU A 168 -12.42 -1.71 12.28
N ASP A 169 -12.58 -2.30 13.46
CA ASP A 169 -12.69 -1.53 14.70
C ASP A 169 -11.36 -0.82 15.01
N PRO A 170 -11.38 0.29 15.80
CA PRO A 170 -10.19 1.09 16.06
C PRO A 170 -9.02 0.32 16.69
N ASP A 171 -9.31 -0.64 17.58
CA ASP A 171 -8.29 -1.44 18.27
C ASP A 171 -7.56 -2.37 17.29
N THR A 172 -8.31 -3.10 16.47
CA THR A 172 -7.74 -3.95 15.41
C THR A 172 -6.95 -3.13 14.40
N ALA A 173 -7.46 -1.96 14.00
CA ALA A 173 -6.75 -1.07 13.08
C ALA A 173 -5.44 -0.55 13.68
N ASP A 174 -5.42 -0.17 14.96
CA ASP A 174 -4.21 0.25 15.68
C ASP A 174 -3.18 -0.87 15.79
N TRP A 175 -3.64 -2.07 16.09
CA TRP A 175 -2.81 -3.27 16.15
C TRP A 175 -2.14 -3.57 14.78
N ILE A 176 -2.89 -3.47 13.65
CA ILE A 176 -2.35 -3.64 12.28
C ILE A 176 -1.26 -2.60 12.02
N ARG A 177 -1.52 -1.32 12.33
CA ARG A 177 -0.54 -0.24 12.15
C ARG A 177 0.77 -0.54 12.89
N GLY A 178 0.66 -0.92 14.17
CA GLY A 178 1.83 -1.29 14.96
C GLY A 178 2.63 -2.47 14.37
N HIS A 179 1.96 -3.42 13.71
CA HIS A 179 2.63 -4.54 13.00
C HIS A 179 3.36 -4.07 11.74
N LEU A 180 2.74 -3.21 10.93
CA LEU A 180 3.37 -2.67 9.73
C LEU A 180 4.62 -1.84 10.06
N GLU A 181 4.55 -1.00 11.11
CA GLU A 181 5.72 -0.26 11.57
C GLU A 181 6.85 -1.17 12.05
N ARG A 182 6.54 -2.19 12.86
CA ARG A 182 7.54 -3.16 13.32
C ARG A 182 8.15 -3.91 12.15
N TYR A 183 7.34 -4.35 11.19
CA TYR A 183 7.82 -5.01 9.99
C TYR A 183 8.77 -4.12 9.19
N ARG A 184 8.38 -2.87 8.93
CA ARG A 184 9.23 -1.88 8.27
C ARG A 184 10.56 -1.72 9.00
N ARG A 185 10.55 -1.51 10.33
CA ARG A 185 11.76 -1.28 11.12
C ARG A 185 12.68 -2.49 11.18
N SER A 186 12.14 -3.68 11.29
CA SER A 186 12.92 -4.92 11.44
C SER A 186 13.49 -5.43 10.12
N ARG A 187 12.81 -5.20 8.99
CA ARG A 187 13.19 -5.73 7.68
C ARG A 187 13.71 -4.67 6.71
N GLY A 188 13.55 -3.39 7.02
CA GLY A 188 13.83 -2.31 6.07
C GLY A 188 12.87 -2.30 4.88
N ALA A 189 11.68 -2.88 5.05
CA ALA A 189 10.69 -2.99 3.97
C ALA A 189 10.13 -1.62 3.58
N THR A 190 9.86 -1.44 2.30
CA THR A 190 9.17 -0.27 1.76
C THR A 190 7.69 -0.56 1.62
N ILE A 191 6.84 0.31 2.14
CA ILE A 191 5.39 0.13 2.14
C ILE A 191 4.73 1.27 1.37
N LEU A 192 3.92 0.93 0.36
CA LEU A 192 2.99 1.85 -0.28
C LEU A 192 1.59 1.53 0.20
N LEU A 193 0.97 2.48 0.89
CA LEU A 193 -0.34 2.35 1.49
C LEU A 193 -1.36 3.20 0.73
N ALA A 194 -2.24 2.61 -0.04
CA ALA A 194 -3.42 3.31 -0.56
C ALA A 194 -4.52 3.27 0.49
N SER A 195 -4.99 4.44 0.92
CA SER A 195 -6.05 4.54 1.91
C SER A 195 -6.91 5.78 1.66
N HIS A 196 -8.14 5.76 2.15
CA HIS A 196 -8.99 6.92 2.31
C HIS A 196 -9.17 7.30 3.80
N ASN A 197 -8.55 6.54 4.71
CA ASN A 197 -8.53 6.83 6.14
C ASN A 197 -7.34 7.75 6.47
N MET A 198 -7.62 9.04 6.62
CA MET A 198 -6.60 10.07 6.84
C MET A 198 -5.85 9.87 8.16
N THR A 199 -6.54 9.43 9.22
CA THR A 199 -5.91 9.13 10.53
C THR A 199 -4.88 8.00 10.41
N GLU A 200 -5.13 7.00 9.57
CA GLU A 200 -4.16 5.93 9.30
C GLU A 200 -2.91 6.48 8.64
N VAL A 201 -3.10 7.34 7.64
CA VAL A 201 -2.01 7.92 6.85
C VAL A 201 -1.18 8.88 7.70
N GLU A 202 -1.80 9.75 8.50
CA GLU A 202 -1.10 10.66 9.44
C GLU A 202 -0.22 9.91 10.43
N ARG A 203 -0.66 8.73 10.89
CA ARG A 203 0.08 7.95 11.90
C ARG A 203 1.20 7.10 11.33
N LEU A 204 1.03 6.58 10.10
CA LEU A 204 1.96 5.59 9.52
C LEU A 204 2.92 6.18 8.51
N CYS A 205 2.48 7.19 7.75
CA CYS A 205 3.18 7.60 6.54
C CYS A 205 4.12 8.76 6.80
N GLU A 206 5.38 8.60 6.39
CA GLU A 206 6.39 9.66 6.40
C GLU A 206 6.20 10.64 5.24
N ARG A 207 5.48 10.21 4.20
CA ARG A 207 5.17 10.97 2.99
C ARG A 207 3.80 10.61 2.48
N VAL A 208 3.13 11.59 1.90
CA VAL A 208 1.78 11.44 1.35
C VAL A 208 1.73 11.99 -0.06
N ILE A 209 1.25 11.17 -0.98
CA ILE A 209 0.97 11.52 -2.38
C ILE A 209 -0.55 11.65 -2.52
N ILE A 210 -1.05 12.82 -2.87
CA ILE A 210 -2.48 13.06 -3.07
C ILE A 210 -2.79 13.00 -4.55
N MET A 211 -3.61 12.02 -4.94
CA MET A 211 -4.05 11.84 -6.34
C MET A 211 -5.47 12.37 -6.57
N LYS A 212 -5.66 13.01 -7.72
CA LYS A 212 -6.97 13.47 -8.20
C LYS A 212 -7.05 13.32 -9.71
N LYS A 213 -8.13 12.73 -10.22
CA LYS A 213 -8.41 12.57 -11.66
C LYS A 213 -7.23 12.01 -12.47
N GLY A 214 -6.47 11.09 -11.90
CA GLY A 214 -5.32 10.45 -12.54
C GLY A 214 -4.00 11.19 -12.39
N GLY A 215 -3.97 12.40 -11.87
CA GLY A 215 -2.77 13.22 -11.60
C GLY A 215 -2.36 13.19 -10.14
N ILE A 216 -1.15 13.69 -9.85
CA ILE A 216 -0.69 14.03 -8.50
C ILE A 216 -0.97 15.52 -8.28
N GLU A 217 -1.75 15.85 -7.27
CA GLU A 217 -2.06 17.23 -6.88
C GLU A 217 -1.05 17.76 -5.86
N ASP A 218 -0.64 16.91 -4.92
CA ASP A 218 0.39 17.27 -3.94
C ASP A 218 1.17 16.02 -3.50
N ASP A 219 2.39 16.25 -2.99
CA ASP A 219 3.32 15.20 -2.61
C ASP A 219 4.33 15.77 -1.60
N ASP A 220 4.12 15.48 -0.30
CA ASP A 220 4.97 15.98 0.78
C ASP A 220 4.78 15.16 2.08
N THR A 221 5.45 15.55 3.16
CA THR A 221 5.17 14.99 4.50
C THR A 221 3.82 15.47 5.02
N PRO A 222 3.15 14.70 5.91
CA PRO A 222 1.91 15.14 6.55
C PRO A 222 2.00 16.56 7.13
N GLU A 223 3.07 16.86 7.89
CA GLU A 223 3.27 18.14 8.54
C GLU A 223 3.38 19.30 7.54
N HIS A 224 4.11 19.10 6.43
CA HIS A 224 4.24 20.13 5.41
C HIS A 224 2.92 20.35 4.65
N LEU A 225 2.14 19.29 4.41
CA LEU A 225 0.81 19.43 3.82
C LEU A 225 -0.12 20.22 4.74
N LEU A 226 -0.19 19.88 6.03
CA LEU A 226 -0.98 20.62 7.02
C LEU A 226 -0.61 22.11 7.05
N SER A 227 0.68 22.41 7.13
CA SER A 227 1.20 23.78 7.13
C SER A 227 0.87 24.52 5.84
N ARG A 228 1.04 23.88 4.67
CA ARG A 228 0.81 24.47 3.34
C ARG A 228 -0.65 24.85 3.10
N TYR A 229 -1.57 24.03 3.61
CA TYR A 229 -3.01 24.27 3.46
C TYR A 229 -3.61 25.04 4.65
N GLY A 230 -2.82 25.30 5.71
CA GLY A 230 -3.31 25.97 6.93
C GLY A 230 -4.40 25.16 7.62
N ARG A 231 -4.25 23.84 7.68
CA ARG A 231 -5.21 22.89 8.24
C ARG A 231 -4.63 22.15 9.43
N GLU A 232 -5.52 21.66 10.29
CA GLU A 232 -5.14 20.86 11.47
C GLU A 232 -5.15 19.36 11.19
N THR A 233 -5.87 18.90 10.15
CA THR A 233 -5.99 17.48 9.80
C THR A 233 -5.75 17.24 8.31
N LEU A 234 -5.22 16.05 7.95
CA LEU A 234 -5.12 15.64 6.54
C LEU A 234 -6.49 15.46 5.88
N GLU A 235 -7.55 15.22 6.66
CA GLU A 235 -8.91 15.14 6.13
C GLU A 235 -9.34 16.48 5.55
N ASP A 236 -9.06 17.59 6.24
CA ASP A 236 -9.35 18.93 5.73
C ASP A 236 -8.53 19.27 4.50
N VAL A 237 -7.23 18.92 4.49
CA VAL A 237 -6.37 19.06 3.30
C VAL A 237 -6.95 18.30 2.12
N PHE A 238 -7.34 17.05 2.33
CA PHE A 238 -7.93 16.20 1.29
C PHE A 238 -9.25 16.78 0.76
N LEU A 239 -10.11 17.31 1.64
CA LEU A 239 -11.37 17.97 1.25
C LEU A 239 -11.11 19.22 0.42
N ASP A 240 -10.11 20.02 0.76
CA ASP A 240 -9.74 21.21 -0.03
C ASP A 240 -9.24 20.80 -1.42
N VAL A 241 -8.35 19.83 -1.51
CA VAL A 241 -7.90 19.26 -2.79
C VAL A 241 -9.08 18.69 -3.59
N ALA A 242 -9.97 17.92 -2.95
CA ALA A 242 -11.12 17.32 -3.62
C ALA A 242 -12.07 18.38 -4.21
N ARG A 243 -12.28 19.50 -3.51
CA ARG A 243 -13.15 20.62 -3.90
C ARG A 243 -12.49 21.60 -4.87
N GLY A 244 -11.19 21.46 -5.14
CA GLY A 244 -10.44 22.39 -6.00
C GLY A 244 -10.25 23.76 -5.35
N ARG A 245 -10.20 23.83 -4.03
CA ARG A 245 -9.79 25.04 -3.31
C ARG A 245 -8.27 25.10 -3.37
N ASP A 246 -7.79 25.82 -4.38
CA ASP A 246 -6.37 26.02 -4.59
C ASP A 246 -5.75 26.91 -3.50
N ARG A 247 -4.42 26.86 -3.40
CA ARG A 247 -3.53 27.65 -2.54
C ARG A 247 -3.76 29.19 -2.61
N ALA A 248 -4.56 29.68 -3.55
CA ALA A 248 -4.77 31.12 -3.84
C ALA A 248 -5.81 31.80 -2.97
N ASP A 249 -6.81 31.08 -2.43
CA ASP A 249 -7.93 31.70 -1.72
C ASP A 249 -7.62 32.17 -0.28
N GLN A 250 -6.45 31.81 0.27
CA GLN A 250 -6.08 32.19 1.65
C GLN A 250 -5.45 33.58 1.75
N THR A 251 -5.03 34.18 0.65
CA THR A 251 -4.44 35.52 0.65
C THR A 251 -5.53 36.62 0.67
N GLU A 252 -6.75 36.32 0.26
CA GLU A 252 -7.85 37.29 0.26
C GLU A 252 -8.69 37.30 1.55
N ALA A 253 -8.63 36.23 2.36
CA ALA A 253 -9.38 36.17 3.63
C ALA A 253 -8.64 36.79 4.84
N ALA A 254 -7.42 37.29 4.64
CA ALA A 254 -6.56 37.89 5.66
C ALA A 254 -6.34 39.41 5.44
N GLN A 255 -7.19 40.10 4.63
CA GLN A 255 -7.18 41.57 4.47
C GLN A 255 -8.47 42.17 5.01
#